data_5c546c3e783ffbb3843130aa40d3a41c
#
_entry.id   5c546c3e783ffbb3843130aa40d3a41c
#
_cell.length_a   1.000
_cell.length_b   1.000
_cell.length_c   1.000
_cell.angle_alpha   90.00
_cell.angle_beta   90.00
_cell.angle_gamma   90.00
#
_symmetry.space_group_name_H-M   'P 1'
#
loop_
_entity.id
_entity.type
_entity.pdbx_description
1 polymer ?
#
loop_
_entity_poly.entity_id
_entity_poly.type
_entity_poly.pdbx_seq_one_letter_code
_entity_poly.pdbx_strand_id
1 'polypeptide(L)'
;ISTAVDLKGVGQNLQDHLSVGVEYERIGDGPFVGTLRWDRLALSMAQAYFFGTGFATEMPGPLTGYISSQEGMAQPDLQLLARFIPPESQPWMPITGKKPKDAFMVRPVVLHPKSRGELKLASANPGDHAKIHQNFLSDPADWKTLKDGIAIVKDIASQKALDGFRGPEIQPKDESLDE
;
A
#
# COMPACT_ATOMS: atom_id res chain seq x y z
N ILE A 1 10.12 33.75 16.34
CA ILE A 1 11.15 32.86 16.94
C ILE A 1 12.48 33.21 16.27
N SER A 2 13.51 33.51 17.04
CA SER A 2 14.85 33.74 16.52
C SER A 2 15.56 32.40 16.28
N THR A 3 16.30 32.30 15.16
CA THR A 3 17.12 31.12 14.88
C THR A 3 18.30 31.11 15.85
N ALA A 4 18.40 30.02 16.64
CA ALA A 4 19.50 29.86 17.59
C ALA A 4 20.81 29.44 16.90
N VAL A 5 20.67 28.51 15.91
CA VAL A 5 21.78 28.00 15.08
C VAL A 5 21.28 27.82 13.65
N ASP A 6 22.00 28.32 12.67
CA ASP A 6 21.69 28.15 11.25
C ASP A 6 22.29 26.82 10.73
N LEU A 7 21.47 25.76 10.76
CA LEU A 7 21.83 24.42 10.26
C LEU A 7 21.29 24.25 8.85
N LYS A 8 22.15 24.34 7.84
CA LYS A 8 21.79 24.30 6.42
C LYS A 8 21.10 23.00 5.98
N GLY A 9 21.32 21.88 6.70
CA GLY A 9 20.73 20.58 6.38
C GLY A 9 19.31 20.37 6.92
N VAL A 10 18.83 21.26 7.81
CA VAL A 10 17.48 21.12 8.38
C VAL A 10 16.42 21.32 7.29
N GLY A 11 15.53 20.33 7.16
CA GLY A 11 14.50 20.31 6.13
C GLY A 11 14.96 19.87 4.74
N GLN A 12 16.25 19.56 4.56
CA GLN A 12 16.78 19.06 3.29
C GLN A 12 16.83 17.53 3.26
N ASN A 13 17.00 16.96 2.07
CA ASN A 13 17.15 15.51 1.83
C ASN A 13 15.96 14.65 2.33
N LEU A 14 14.75 15.17 2.25
CA LEU A 14 13.55 14.41 2.55
C LEU A 14 13.50 13.16 1.67
N GLN A 15 13.33 12.01 2.30
CA GLN A 15 13.11 10.72 1.63
C GLN A 15 11.84 10.10 2.19
N ASP A 16 11.07 9.50 1.31
CA ASP A 16 9.90 8.71 1.70
C ASP A 16 9.68 7.59 0.69
N HIS A 17 9.04 6.52 1.12
CA HIS A 17 8.74 5.37 0.29
C HIS A 17 7.67 5.72 -0.74
N LEU A 18 7.91 5.36 -1.99
CA LEU A 18 6.91 5.45 -3.04
C LEU A 18 6.42 4.05 -3.41
N SER A 19 5.17 3.95 -3.78
CA SER A 19 4.56 2.67 -4.13
C SER A 19 3.34 2.85 -5.00
N VAL A 20 3.02 1.82 -5.80
CA VAL A 20 1.79 1.73 -6.58
C VAL A 20 1.12 0.39 -6.29
N GLY A 21 -0.22 0.34 -6.29
CA GLY A 21 -0.96 -0.91 -6.11
C GLY A 21 -1.15 -1.64 -7.43
N VAL A 22 -0.85 -2.93 -7.45
CA VAL A 22 -1.27 -3.84 -8.52
C VAL A 22 -2.43 -4.66 -7.98
N GLU A 23 -3.61 -4.46 -8.52
CA GLU A 23 -4.86 -4.96 -7.97
C GLU A 23 -5.60 -5.83 -8.97
N TYR A 24 -6.12 -6.95 -8.48
CA TYR A 24 -6.90 -7.91 -9.23
C TYR A 24 -8.25 -8.17 -8.57
N GLU A 25 -9.31 -8.33 -9.36
CA GLU A 25 -10.55 -8.92 -8.86
C GLU A 25 -10.26 -10.33 -8.34
N ARG A 26 -10.97 -10.73 -7.31
CA ARG A 26 -10.90 -12.11 -6.82
C ARG A 26 -11.99 -12.94 -7.45
N ILE A 27 -11.65 -14.15 -7.90
CA ILE A 27 -12.63 -15.16 -8.30
C ILE A 27 -13.24 -15.76 -7.04
N GLY A 28 -14.55 -15.58 -6.87
CA GLY A 28 -15.26 -16.02 -5.67
C GLY A 28 -15.04 -15.12 -4.46
N ASP A 29 -15.80 -15.42 -3.40
CA ASP A 29 -15.72 -14.63 -2.17
C ASP A 29 -14.60 -15.13 -1.27
N GLY A 30 -13.76 -14.23 -0.82
CA GLY A 30 -12.81 -14.47 0.25
C GLY A 30 -13.46 -14.42 1.63
N PRO A 31 -12.75 -14.85 2.67
CA PRO A 31 -13.28 -14.88 4.04
C PRO A 31 -13.59 -13.49 4.56
N PHE A 32 -12.87 -12.45 4.11
CA PHE A 32 -12.95 -11.11 4.67
C PHE A 32 -14.23 -10.38 4.32
N VAL A 33 -14.64 -10.38 3.04
CA VAL A 33 -15.87 -9.71 2.60
C VAL A 33 -17.10 -10.26 3.34
N GLY A 34 -17.13 -11.57 3.56
CA GLY A 34 -18.17 -12.21 4.37
C GLY A 34 -18.20 -11.77 5.83
N THR A 35 -17.04 -11.50 6.41
CA THR A 35 -16.89 -11.07 7.82
C THR A 35 -17.24 -9.60 7.99
N LEU A 36 -17.09 -8.77 6.96
CA LEU A 36 -17.49 -7.36 6.99
C LEU A 36 -19.01 -7.14 6.95
N ARG A 37 -19.83 -8.20 6.88
CA ARG A 37 -21.27 -8.10 7.07
C ARG A 37 -21.57 -7.67 8.51
N TRP A 38 -22.39 -6.65 8.70
CA TRP A 38 -22.61 -5.99 10.01
C TRP A 38 -22.95 -6.93 11.16
N ASP A 39 -23.79 -7.93 10.92
CA ASP A 39 -24.17 -8.90 11.94
C ASP A 39 -22.98 -9.79 12.35
N ARG A 40 -22.17 -10.22 11.40
CA ARG A 40 -20.97 -11.02 11.64
C ARG A 40 -19.85 -10.18 12.28
N LEU A 41 -19.71 -8.94 11.83
CA LEU A 41 -18.74 -8.00 12.39
C LEU A 41 -19.09 -7.70 13.85
N ALA A 42 -20.36 -7.40 14.17
CA ALA A 42 -20.81 -7.14 15.54
C ALA A 42 -20.58 -8.36 16.46
N LEU A 43 -20.90 -9.56 15.97
CA LEU A 43 -20.62 -10.79 16.70
C LEU A 43 -19.13 -11.01 16.94
N SER A 44 -18.30 -10.74 15.92
CA SER A 44 -16.85 -10.84 16.02
C SER A 44 -16.25 -9.81 16.99
N MET A 45 -16.79 -8.60 17.02
CA MET A 45 -16.40 -7.57 18.01
C MET A 45 -16.80 -7.98 19.44
N ALA A 46 -17.98 -8.52 19.62
CA ALA A 46 -18.42 -9.04 20.93
C ALA A 46 -17.53 -10.21 21.37
N GLN A 47 -17.22 -11.13 20.47
CA GLN A 47 -16.32 -12.24 20.75
C GLN A 47 -14.92 -11.74 21.13
N ALA A 48 -14.38 -10.76 20.41
CA ALA A 48 -13.09 -10.14 20.72
C ALA A 48 -13.12 -9.48 22.11
N TYR A 49 -14.17 -8.73 22.41
CA TYR A 49 -14.30 -8.02 23.69
C TYR A 49 -14.42 -8.96 24.89
N PHE A 50 -15.26 -10.00 24.80
CA PHE A 50 -15.53 -10.88 25.95
C PHE A 50 -14.53 -12.03 26.09
N PHE A 51 -13.95 -12.50 24.99
CA PHE A 51 -13.13 -13.72 24.99
C PHE A 51 -11.71 -13.50 24.48
N GLY A 52 -11.38 -12.32 23.94
CA GLY A 52 -10.08 -12.03 23.38
C GLY A 52 -9.73 -12.88 22.15
N THR A 53 -10.74 -13.36 21.40
CA THR A 53 -10.57 -14.24 20.24
C THR A 53 -11.42 -13.79 19.05
N GLY A 54 -11.15 -14.34 17.86
CA GLY A 54 -11.95 -14.10 16.68
C GLY A 54 -11.39 -13.01 15.77
N PHE A 55 -12.03 -12.83 14.61
CA PHE A 55 -11.55 -11.95 13.53
C PHE A 55 -11.23 -10.52 13.96
N ALA A 56 -12.00 -9.95 14.89
CA ALA A 56 -11.79 -8.58 15.33
C ALA A 56 -10.58 -8.39 16.26
N THR A 57 -9.94 -9.47 16.72
CA THR A 57 -8.69 -9.39 17.49
C THR A 57 -7.46 -9.34 16.60
N GLU A 58 -7.59 -9.83 15.37
CA GLU A 58 -6.51 -9.91 14.41
C GLU A 58 -6.91 -9.10 13.18
N MET A 59 -6.43 -7.86 13.08
CA MET A 59 -6.52 -7.18 11.79
C MET A 59 -5.73 -8.01 10.78
N PRO A 60 -6.34 -8.41 9.65
CA PRO A 60 -5.60 -9.07 8.60
C PRO A 60 -4.53 -8.11 8.08
N GLY A 61 -3.34 -8.24 8.66
CA GLY A 61 -2.19 -7.48 8.26
C GLY A 61 -1.76 -7.83 6.83
N PRO A 62 -1.04 -6.95 6.16
CA PRO A 62 -0.48 -7.26 4.87
C PRO A 62 0.56 -8.38 5.02
N LEU A 63 0.55 -9.33 4.08
CA LEU A 63 1.70 -10.19 3.88
C LEU A 63 2.84 -9.34 3.36
N THR A 64 4.00 -9.43 3.99
CA THR A 64 5.17 -8.63 3.63
C THR A 64 6.29 -9.52 3.11
N GLY A 65 6.87 -9.15 1.98
CA GLY A 65 8.07 -9.77 1.42
C GLY A 65 9.10 -8.71 1.06
N TYR A 66 10.37 -9.04 1.14
CA TYR A 66 11.47 -8.19 0.70
C TYR A 66 12.19 -8.87 -0.44
N ILE A 67 12.37 -8.18 -1.56
CA ILE A 67 12.97 -8.71 -2.78
C ILE A 67 13.91 -7.69 -3.40
N SER A 68 14.79 -8.17 -4.27
CA SER A 68 15.63 -7.33 -5.11
C SER A 68 15.00 -7.15 -6.48
N SER A 69 14.97 -5.92 -6.99
CA SER A 69 14.48 -5.63 -8.35
C SER A 69 15.37 -6.24 -9.43
N GLN A 70 16.62 -6.51 -9.10
CA GLN A 70 17.62 -7.09 -10.00
C GLN A 70 18.46 -8.16 -9.30
N GLU A 71 18.96 -9.13 -10.05
CA GLU A 71 19.86 -10.13 -9.52
C GLU A 71 21.19 -9.52 -9.06
N GLY A 72 21.81 -10.11 -8.03
CA GLY A 72 23.13 -9.72 -7.54
C GLY A 72 23.17 -8.48 -6.64
N MET A 73 22.04 -7.92 -6.28
CA MET A 73 21.99 -6.82 -5.31
C MET A 73 22.40 -7.30 -3.91
N ALA A 74 23.18 -6.47 -3.20
CA ALA A 74 23.65 -6.79 -1.85
C ALA A 74 22.52 -6.82 -0.80
N GLN A 75 21.43 -6.11 -1.07
CA GLN A 75 20.24 -6.05 -0.19
C GLN A 75 18.98 -5.79 -1.03
N PRO A 76 17.81 -6.22 -0.54
CA PRO A 76 16.54 -5.92 -1.18
C PRO A 76 16.30 -4.41 -1.30
N ASP A 77 15.79 -3.99 -2.42
CA ASP A 77 15.40 -2.59 -2.71
C ASP A 77 13.89 -2.41 -2.86
N LEU A 78 13.13 -3.52 -2.84
CA LEU A 78 11.69 -3.55 -2.91
C LEU A 78 11.08 -4.29 -1.71
N GLN A 79 10.01 -3.72 -1.15
CA GLN A 79 9.10 -4.41 -0.24
C GLN A 79 7.79 -4.69 -0.99
N LEU A 80 7.32 -5.91 -0.92
CA LEU A 80 5.98 -6.29 -1.39
C LEU A 80 5.02 -6.31 -0.21
N LEU A 81 3.94 -5.55 -0.33
CA LEU A 81 2.85 -5.53 0.63
C LEU A 81 1.60 -6.11 -0.02
N ALA A 82 1.23 -7.34 0.33
CA ALA A 82 0.02 -7.98 -0.17
C ALA A 82 -1.15 -7.74 0.80
N ARG A 83 -2.24 -7.21 0.28
CA ARG A 83 -3.50 -6.98 1.00
C ARG A 83 -4.61 -7.78 0.32
N PHE A 84 -5.40 -8.48 1.12
CA PHE A 84 -6.49 -9.34 0.65
C PHE A 84 -7.88 -8.78 0.94
N ILE A 85 -7.98 -7.49 1.18
CA ILE A 85 -9.23 -6.73 1.34
C ILE A 85 -9.11 -5.49 0.46
N PRO A 86 -10.10 -5.20 -0.41
CA PRO A 86 -10.12 -3.96 -1.16
C PRO A 86 -10.04 -2.73 -0.24
N PRO A 87 -9.28 -1.69 -0.62
CA PRO A 87 -9.13 -0.49 0.20
C PRO A 87 -10.45 0.20 0.54
N GLU A 88 -11.42 0.14 -0.38
CA GLU A 88 -12.75 0.75 -0.24
C GLU A 88 -13.75 -0.15 0.49
N SER A 89 -13.32 -1.32 0.98
CA SER A 89 -14.21 -2.25 1.67
C SER A 89 -14.81 -1.62 2.92
N GLN A 90 -16.13 -1.57 2.96
CA GLN A 90 -16.90 -1.06 4.08
C GLN A 90 -17.79 -2.15 4.65
N PRO A 91 -18.14 -2.07 5.95
CA PRO A 91 -19.17 -2.93 6.50
C PRO A 91 -20.48 -2.80 5.70
N TRP A 92 -21.12 -3.90 5.38
CA TRP A 92 -22.29 -3.95 4.52
C TRP A 92 -23.44 -4.73 5.15
N MET A 93 -24.69 -4.41 4.75
CA MET A 93 -25.89 -5.10 5.20
C MET A 93 -26.60 -5.76 3.99
N PRO A 94 -27.05 -7.00 4.12
CA PRO A 94 -27.70 -7.71 3.02
C PRO A 94 -28.96 -7.05 2.47
N ILE A 95 -29.67 -6.29 3.33
CA ILE A 95 -30.96 -5.69 2.99
C ILE A 95 -30.81 -4.28 2.39
N THR A 96 -29.82 -3.50 2.81
CA THR A 96 -29.69 -2.09 2.49
C THR A 96 -28.39 -1.75 1.75
N GLY A 97 -27.42 -2.64 1.73
CA GLY A 97 -26.09 -2.38 1.19
C GLY A 97 -25.72 -3.35 0.08
N LYS A 98 -25.00 -2.85 -0.92
CA LYS A 98 -24.36 -3.71 -1.90
C LYS A 98 -23.17 -4.41 -1.25
N LYS A 99 -23.09 -5.73 -1.43
CA LYS A 99 -21.90 -6.49 -1.07
C LYS A 99 -20.71 -5.94 -1.87
N PRO A 100 -19.59 -5.53 -1.22
CA PRO A 100 -18.41 -5.09 -1.96
C PRO A 100 -17.86 -6.24 -2.81
N LYS A 101 -17.32 -5.91 -3.98
CA LYS A 101 -16.55 -6.87 -4.77
C LYS A 101 -15.30 -7.25 -3.98
N ASP A 102 -14.89 -8.49 -4.10
CA ASP A 102 -13.66 -8.95 -3.47
C ASP A 102 -12.49 -8.74 -4.43
N ALA A 103 -11.36 -8.33 -3.88
CA ALA A 103 -10.14 -8.07 -4.62
C ALA A 103 -8.92 -8.32 -3.73
N PHE A 104 -7.77 -8.48 -4.35
CA PHE A 104 -6.49 -8.45 -3.66
C PHE A 104 -5.54 -7.50 -4.36
N MET A 105 -4.66 -6.89 -3.59
CA MET A 105 -3.66 -5.95 -4.06
C MET A 105 -2.29 -6.37 -3.57
N VAL A 106 -1.30 -6.29 -4.45
CA VAL A 106 0.11 -6.36 -4.07
C VAL A 106 0.76 -5.02 -4.45
N ARG A 107 1.43 -4.42 -3.49
CA ARG A 107 2.06 -3.11 -3.65
C ARG A 107 3.56 -3.24 -3.58
N PRO A 108 4.29 -3.07 -4.68
CA PRO A 108 5.73 -2.86 -4.63
C PRO A 108 6.03 -1.48 -4.04
N VAL A 109 6.88 -1.45 -3.04
CA VAL A 109 7.32 -0.24 -2.32
C VAL A 109 8.82 -0.09 -2.54
N VAL A 110 9.26 1.04 -3.08
CA VAL A 110 10.68 1.34 -3.24
C VAL A 110 11.28 1.71 -1.89
N LEU A 111 12.25 0.91 -1.40
CA LEU A 111 12.82 1.07 -0.07
C LEU A 111 13.90 2.15 0.02
N HIS A 112 14.66 2.33 -1.05
CA HIS A 112 15.82 3.21 -1.08
C HIS A 112 15.74 4.20 -2.25
N PRO A 113 14.73 5.11 -2.28
CA PRO A 113 14.61 6.08 -3.35
C PRO A 113 15.82 7.00 -3.39
N LYS A 114 16.27 7.35 -4.61
CA LYS A 114 17.35 8.33 -4.84
C LYS A 114 16.83 9.75 -4.91
N SER A 115 15.56 9.93 -5.27
CA SER A 115 14.88 11.23 -5.25
C SER A 115 14.96 11.86 -3.86
N ARG A 116 15.15 13.18 -3.83
CA ARG A 116 15.24 13.96 -2.60
C ARG A 116 14.28 15.12 -2.64
N GLY A 117 13.53 15.25 -1.56
CA GLY A 117 12.64 16.37 -1.32
C GLY A 117 13.14 17.31 -0.24
N GLU A 118 12.27 18.19 0.19
CA GLU A 118 12.57 19.19 1.22
C GLU A 118 11.34 19.56 2.05
N LEU A 119 11.60 20.01 3.26
CA LEU A 119 10.61 20.61 4.15
C LEU A 119 10.98 22.09 4.35
N LYS A 120 10.00 22.97 4.19
CA LYS A 120 10.15 24.41 4.40
C LYS A 120 9.10 24.93 5.36
N LEU A 121 9.48 25.88 6.21
CA LEU A 121 8.49 26.61 6.99
C LEU A 121 7.60 27.44 6.05
N ALA A 122 6.29 27.44 6.31
CA ALA A 122 5.35 28.28 5.58
C ALA A 122 5.45 29.74 6.03
N SER A 123 5.70 29.96 7.33
CA SER A 123 5.84 31.28 7.96
C SER A 123 6.63 31.16 9.28
N ALA A 124 6.77 32.27 9.99
CA ALA A 124 7.33 32.32 11.33
C ALA A 124 6.33 31.89 12.44
N ASN A 125 5.07 31.70 12.11
CA ASN A 125 4.05 31.25 13.04
C ASN A 125 4.15 29.72 13.24
N PRO A 126 4.38 29.21 14.45
CA PRO A 126 4.53 27.77 14.72
C PRO A 126 3.24 26.97 14.52
N GLY A 127 2.07 27.63 14.45
CA GLY A 127 0.79 27.00 14.14
C GLY A 127 0.59 26.71 12.65
N ASP A 128 1.41 27.24 11.76
CA ASP A 128 1.29 27.01 10.32
C ASP A 128 1.98 25.70 9.94
N HIS A 129 1.29 24.90 9.12
CA HIS A 129 1.85 23.65 8.63
C HIS A 129 3.06 23.90 7.72
N ALA A 130 4.08 23.05 7.86
CA ALA A 130 5.24 23.08 6.98
C ALA A 130 4.85 22.76 5.54
N LYS A 131 5.54 23.34 4.58
CA LYS A 131 5.47 22.99 3.15
C LYS A 131 6.34 21.77 2.93
N ILE A 132 5.71 20.67 2.47
CA ILE A 132 6.37 19.41 2.20
C ILE A 132 6.47 19.24 0.68
N HIS A 133 7.68 19.15 0.17
CA HIS A 133 7.98 18.88 -1.23
C HIS A 133 8.63 17.49 -1.31
N GLN A 134 7.86 16.47 -1.60
CA GLN A 134 8.36 15.08 -1.67
C GLN A 134 9.34 14.86 -2.83
N ASN A 135 9.09 15.52 -3.96
CA ASN A 135 9.90 15.42 -5.17
C ASN A 135 10.10 13.98 -5.66
N PHE A 136 9.06 13.14 -5.53
CA PHE A 136 9.09 11.75 -5.97
C PHE A 136 9.42 11.63 -7.45
N LEU A 137 10.07 10.52 -7.82
CA LEU A 137 10.41 10.18 -9.21
C LEU A 137 11.26 11.23 -9.94
N SER A 138 11.91 12.14 -9.22
CA SER A 138 12.86 13.10 -9.81
C SER A 138 14.15 12.43 -10.28
N ASP A 139 14.48 11.26 -9.74
CA ASP A 139 15.57 10.40 -10.21
C ASP A 139 14.99 9.26 -11.08
N PRO A 140 15.43 9.10 -12.32
CA PRO A 140 14.95 8.03 -13.22
C PRO A 140 15.16 6.60 -12.67
N ALA A 141 16.12 6.41 -11.76
CA ALA A 141 16.36 5.11 -11.16
C ALA A 141 15.17 4.65 -10.28
N ASP A 142 14.52 5.59 -9.60
CA ASP A 142 13.35 5.28 -8.76
C ASP A 142 12.18 4.80 -9.61
N TRP A 143 12.00 5.45 -10.78
CA TRP A 143 10.98 5.04 -11.74
C TRP A 143 11.26 3.65 -12.30
N LYS A 144 12.54 3.38 -12.64
CA LYS A 144 12.93 2.04 -13.09
C LYS A 144 12.66 0.98 -12.05
N THR A 145 13.09 1.18 -10.79
CA THR A 145 12.87 0.23 -9.69
C THR A 145 11.38 -0.01 -9.47
N LEU A 146 10.55 1.02 -9.54
CA LEU A 146 9.10 0.88 -9.40
C LEU A 146 8.49 0.05 -10.54
N LYS A 147 8.88 0.31 -11.79
CA LYS A 147 8.43 -0.49 -12.95
C LYS A 147 8.86 -1.95 -12.84
N ASP A 148 10.10 -2.21 -12.46
CA ASP A 148 10.61 -3.57 -12.23
C ASP A 148 9.76 -4.27 -11.15
N GLY A 149 9.43 -3.55 -10.06
CA GLY A 149 8.55 -4.06 -9.00
C GLY A 149 7.14 -4.40 -9.47
N ILE A 150 6.53 -3.55 -10.31
CA ILE A 150 5.22 -3.82 -10.94
C ILE A 150 5.30 -5.08 -11.81
N ALA A 151 6.33 -5.21 -12.64
CA ALA A 151 6.51 -6.37 -13.50
C ALA A 151 6.64 -7.67 -12.69
N ILE A 152 7.42 -7.66 -11.60
CA ILE A 152 7.56 -8.80 -10.69
C ILE A 152 6.21 -9.18 -10.07
N VAL A 153 5.43 -8.18 -9.60
CA VAL A 153 4.10 -8.45 -9.03
C VAL A 153 3.15 -9.04 -10.08
N LYS A 154 3.17 -8.53 -11.29
CA LYS A 154 2.36 -9.08 -12.41
C LYS A 154 2.79 -10.51 -12.74
N ASP A 155 4.09 -10.80 -12.75
CA ASP A 155 4.60 -12.17 -12.93
C ASP A 155 4.12 -13.10 -11.83
N ILE A 156 4.27 -12.70 -10.55
CA ILE A 156 3.76 -13.47 -9.40
C ILE A 156 2.24 -13.71 -9.55
N ALA A 157 1.48 -12.68 -9.88
CA ALA A 157 0.03 -12.80 -10.06
C ALA A 157 -0.33 -13.73 -11.22
N SER A 158 0.49 -13.82 -12.27
CA SER A 158 0.27 -14.67 -13.44
C SER A 158 0.53 -16.16 -13.19
N GLN A 159 1.13 -16.50 -12.05
CA GLN A 159 1.48 -17.89 -11.75
C GLN A 159 0.24 -18.79 -11.66
N LYS A 160 0.34 -19.98 -12.23
CA LYS A 160 -0.74 -20.99 -12.31
C LYS A 160 -1.40 -21.31 -10.96
N ALA A 161 -0.64 -21.19 -9.86
CA ALA A 161 -1.15 -21.40 -8.51
C ALA A 161 -2.24 -20.38 -8.12
N LEU A 162 -2.29 -19.21 -8.77
CA LEU A 162 -3.28 -18.16 -8.53
C LEU A 162 -4.45 -18.15 -9.49
N ASP A 163 -4.48 -19.02 -10.50
CA ASP A 163 -5.56 -19.06 -11.52
C ASP A 163 -6.95 -19.26 -10.90
N GLY A 164 -7.06 -20.00 -9.79
CA GLY A 164 -8.32 -20.19 -9.08
C GLY A 164 -8.78 -19.00 -8.22
N PHE A 165 -7.94 -17.99 -8.07
CA PHE A 165 -8.17 -16.83 -7.19
C PHE A 165 -8.13 -15.50 -7.93
N ARG A 166 -7.30 -15.39 -8.97
CA ARG A 166 -7.08 -14.16 -9.72
C ARG A 166 -8.14 -14.00 -10.81
N GLY A 167 -8.90 -12.92 -10.71
CA GLY A 167 -9.77 -12.41 -11.76
C GLY A 167 -9.04 -11.38 -12.65
N PRO A 168 -9.81 -10.54 -13.37
CA PRO A 168 -9.26 -9.46 -14.17
C PRO A 168 -8.43 -8.47 -13.35
N GLU A 169 -7.39 -7.89 -13.98
CA GLU A 169 -6.63 -6.78 -13.42
C GLU A 169 -7.50 -5.52 -13.33
N ILE A 170 -7.48 -4.86 -12.18
CA ILE A 170 -8.19 -3.62 -11.93
C ILE A 170 -7.26 -2.43 -12.22
N GLN A 171 -6.03 -2.49 -11.67
CA GLN A 171 -5.02 -1.44 -11.82
C GLN A 171 -3.60 -1.98 -11.53
N PRO A 172 -2.53 -1.28 -12.01
CA PRO A 172 -2.61 -0.27 -13.06
C PRO A 172 -2.89 -0.94 -14.41
N LYS A 173 -3.67 -0.30 -15.26
CA LYS A 173 -3.79 -0.75 -16.65
C LYS A 173 -2.50 -0.41 -17.41
N ASP A 174 -2.10 -1.27 -18.34
CA ASP A 174 -0.81 -1.10 -19.05
C ASP A 174 -0.70 0.26 -19.74
N GLU A 175 -1.79 0.81 -20.26
CA GLU A 175 -1.86 2.15 -20.86
C GLU A 175 -1.46 3.29 -19.90
N SER A 176 -1.55 3.08 -18.58
CA SER A 176 -1.22 4.10 -17.57
C SER A 176 0.24 4.08 -17.12
N LEU A 177 1.05 3.14 -17.61
CA LEU A 177 2.46 3.00 -17.23
C LEU A 177 3.41 3.74 -18.18
N ASP A 178 2.90 4.21 -19.32
CA ASP A 178 3.68 4.89 -20.36
C ASP A 178 3.52 6.42 -20.35
N GLU A 179 2.59 6.96 -19.54
CA GLU A 179 2.41 8.39 -19.28
C GLU A 179 3.18 8.84 -18.02
#